data_fd0c119f3011e4239744778afe212b5c
#
_entry.id   fd0c119f3011e4239744778afe212b5c
#
_cell.length_a   1.000
_cell.length_b   1.000
_cell.length_c   1.000
_cell.angle_alpha   90.00
_cell.angle_beta   90.00
_cell.angle_gamma   90.00
#
_symmetry.space_group_name_H-M   'P 1'
#
loop_
_entity.id
_entity.type
_entity.pdbx_description
1 polymer ?
#
loop_
_entity_poly.entity_id
_entity_poly.type
_entity_poly.pdbx_seq_one_letter_code
_entity_poly.pdbx_strand_id
1 'polypeptide(L)'
;DIAENVYQLMQEQGYTNVVQKIITNNHEIPYQLKDFETDYLTWMDVPAELLEAIKNLQIGEISKPVELNKAYYLFQITDIRRGGISDFDYQNTYKRYEQILFYSQLQEKTISYTAAFMTQKNIVTKGKEFQILWNALSEWKQQNNNSVPFFSAIDNAGKTEPALWELKRKMENSLINFEGGQFSLKEIINRIDPASITAEYSAKQQLRKQLQRQIALIVRNYLFAKEAIAQGLHKSFAVENQLQAWRNKWVYEESRRYYTKSITIDDLGVQEYFRNNKSRYKTGNGMEPVFTNIANQAKQHAYFEQAHLLLKKKIQMLEKVNTVKIYQAVLDTVVVTDFKKSRWASLFVFKGNTDRMAVPIVDSAWGF
;
A
#
# COMPACT_ATOMS: atom_id res chain seq x y z
N ASP A 1 -14.98 -32.21 -20.61
CA ASP A 1 -14.44 -31.05 -19.89
C ASP A 1 -15.41 -30.70 -18.75
N ILE A 2 -14.86 -30.45 -17.52
CA ILE A 2 -15.68 -30.28 -16.29
C ILE A 2 -16.68 -29.13 -16.46
N ALA A 3 -16.24 -27.99 -16.99
CA ALA A 3 -17.08 -26.81 -17.16
C ALA A 3 -18.22 -27.04 -18.12
N GLU A 4 -17.99 -27.77 -19.19
CA GLU A 4 -19.02 -28.13 -20.16
C GLU A 4 -20.04 -29.11 -19.57
N ASN A 5 -19.57 -30.10 -18.80
CA ASN A 5 -20.46 -31.03 -18.09
C ASN A 5 -21.36 -30.30 -17.07
N VAL A 6 -20.81 -29.35 -16.35
CA VAL A 6 -21.58 -28.51 -15.40
C VAL A 6 -22.61 -27.67 -16.15
N TYR A 7 -22.26 -27.10 -17.31
CA TYR A 7 -23.18 -26.37 -18.15
C TYR A 7 -24.36 -27.24 -18.61
N GLN A 8 -24.11 -28.45 -19.11
CA GLN A 8 -25.14 -29.37 -19.51
C GLN A 8 -26.07 -29.75 -18.34
N LEU A 9 -25.52 -30.04 -17.19
CA LEU A 9 -26.30 -30.29 -15.97
C LEU A 9 -27.18 -29.11 -15.58
N MET A 10 -26.66 -27.89 -15.71
CA MET A 10 -27.42 -26.67 -15.42
C MET A 10 -28.58 -26.46 -16.41
N GLN A 11 -28.39 -26.82 -17.69
CA GLN A 11 -29.45 -26.79 -18.68
C GLN A 11 -30.57 -27.80 -18.38
N GLU A 12 -30.21 -28.98 -17.90
CA GLU A 12 -31.18 -30.06 -17.60
C GLU A 12 -31.90 -29.88 -16.27
N GLN A 13 -31.19 -29.46 -15.23
CA GLN A 13 -31.67 -29.46 -13.83
C GLN A 13 -31.91 -28.06 -13.26
N GLY A 14 -31.54 -27.03 -14.00
CA GLY A 14 -31.59 -25.63 -13.58
C GLY A 14 -30.34 -25.20 -12.78
N TYR A 15 -29.96 -23.93 -12.97
CA TYR A 15 -28.76 -23.33 -12.41
C TYR A 15 -28.71 -23.47 -10.88
N THR A 16 -29.73 -23.01 -10.19
CA THR A 16 -29.80 -22.99 -8.71
C THR A 16 -29.68 -24.39 -8.12
N ASN A 17 -30.32 -25.38 -8.72
CA ASN A 17 -30.30 -26.77 -8.24
C ASN A 17 -28.89 -27.38 -8.34
N VAL A 18 -28.19 -27.12 -9.44
CA VAL A 18 -26.84 -27.63 -9.67
C VAL A 18 -25.86 -26.95 -8.71
N VAL A 19 -25.93 -25.61 -8.55
CA VAL A 19 -25.10 -24.88 -7.58
C VAL A 19 -25.33 -25.41 -6.16
N GLN A 20 -26.59 -25.62 -5.75
CA GLN A 20 -26.90 -26.15 -4.42
C GLN A 20 -26.32 -27.56 -4.22
N LYS A 21 -26.37 -28.42 -5.25
CA LYS A 21 -25.75 -29.76 -5.20
C LYS A 21 -24.24 -29.70 -5.08
N ILE A 22 -23.59 -28.80 -5.83
CA ILE A 22 -22.13 -28.60 -5.76
C ILE A 22 -21.73 -28.16 -4.35
N ILE A 23 -22.43 -27.20 -3.76
CA ILE A 23 -22.18 -26.72 -2.39
C ILE A 23 -22.38 -27.86 -1.37
N THR A 24 -23.46 -28.62 -1.49
CA THR A 24 -23.80 -29.68 -0.53
C THR A 24 -22.82 -30.87 -0.60
N ASN A 25 -22.35 -31.21 -1.80
CA ASN A 25 -21.46 -32.35 -2.00
C ASN A 25 -19.99 -32.03 -1.76
N ASN A 26 -19.62 -30.75 -1.63
CA ASN A 26 -18.24 -30.35 -1.42
C ASN A 26 -18.11 -29.54 -0.14
N HIS A 27 -17.86 -30.22 0.97
CA HIS A 27 -17.73 -29.64 2.30
C HIS A 27 -16.53 -28.66 2.46
N GLU A 28 -15.64 -28.61 1.48
CA GLU A 28 -14.50 -27.65 1.47
C GLU A 28 -14.90 -26.30 0.89
N ILE A 29 -16.09 -26.15 0.29
CA ILE A 29 -16.56 -24.89 -0.27
C ILE A 29 -17.25 -24.06 0.84
N PRO A 30 -16.67 -22.94 1.26
CA PRO A 30 -17.19 -22.12 2.38
C PRO A 30 -18.34 -21.18 1.92
N TYR A 31 -18.93 -21.41 0.75
CA TYR A 31 -19.94 -20.52 0.15
C TYR A 31 -21.37 -21.04 0.36
N GLN A 32 -22.31 -20.10 0.49
CA GLN A 32 -23.74 -20.33 0.51
C GLN A 32 -24.34 -19.94 -0.86
N LEU A 33 -25.55 -20.40 -1.17
CA LEU A 33 -26.21 -20.10 -2.44
C LEU A 33 -26.27 -18.60 -2.76
N LYS A 34 -26.55 -17.77 -1.76
CA LYS A 34 -26.57 -16.31 -1.87
C LYS A 34 -25.24 -15.69 -2.32
N ASP A 35 -24.13 -16.37 -2.11
CA ASP A 35 -22.80 -15.87 -2.49
C ASP A 35 -22.54 -16.04 -4.00
N PHE A 36 -23.43 -16.76 -4.70
CA PHE A 36 -23.44 -16.91 -6.15
C PHE A 36 -24.42 -15.95 -6.84
N GLU A 37 -25.08 -15.09 -6.11
CA GLU A 37 -25.93 -14.03 -6.64
C GLU A 37 -25.20 -12.69 -6.56
N THR A 38 -25.35 -11.87 -7.59
CA THR A 38 -24.80 -10.51 -7.62
C THR A 38 -25.95 -9.50 -7.60
N ASP A 39 -25.66 -8.30 -7.09
CA ASP A 39 -26.51 -7.14 -7.34
C ASP A 39 -26.52 -6.79 -8.84
N TYR A 40 -27.35 -5.82 -9.24
CA TYR A 40 -27.38 -5.37 -10.62
C TYR A 40 -26.01 -4.85 -11.07
N LEU A 41 -25.48 -5.49 -12.10
CA LEU A 41 -24.23 -5.11 -12.73
C LEU A 41 -24.49 -4.31 -14.00
N THR A 42 -23.66 -3.32 -14.25
CA THR A 42 -23.62 -2.63 -15.53
C THR A 42 -22.54 -3.27 -16.41
N TRP A 43 -22.56 -2.95 -17.71
CA TRP A 43 -21.51 -3.40 -18.63
C TRP A 43 -20.08 -3.01 -18.22
N MET A 44 -19.92 -2.07 -17.29
CA MET A 44 -18.64 -1.62 -16.76
C MET A 44 -18.16 -2.42 -15.56
N ASP A 45 -19.06 -3.11 -14.89
CA ASP A 45 -18.75 -3.90 -13.71
C ASP A 45 -18.29 -5.32 -14.10
N VAL A 46 -18.41 -5.67 -15.39
CA VAL A 46 -18.14 -6.99 -15.95
C VAL A 46 -16.96 -6.90 -16.93
N PRO A 47 -15.95 -7.78 -16.84
CA PRO A 47 -14.90 -7.89 -17.85
C PRO A 47 -15.46 -8.09 -19.26
N ALA A 48 -14.79 -7.54 -20.27
CA ALA A 48 -15.28 -7.53 -21.64
C ALA A 48 -15.57 -8.95 -22.18
N GLU A 49 -14.71 -9.92 -21.85
CA GLU A 49 -14.85 -11.32 -22.27
C GLU A 49 -16.12 -11.96 -21.67
N LEU A 50 -16.44 -11.68 -20.42
CA LEU A 50 -17.65 -12.16 -19.77
C LEU A 50 -18.88 -11.42 -20.27
N LEU A 51 -18.77 -10.10 -20.52
CA LEU A 51 -19.84 -9.28 -21.06
C LEU A 51 -20.29 -9.79 -22.44
N GLU A 52 -19.35 -10.13 -23.31
CA GLU A 52 -19.66 -10.69 -24.64
C GLU A 52 -20.51 -11.97 -24.55
N ALA A 53 -20.29 -12.80 -23.55
CA ALA A 53 -21.02 -14.04 -23.35
C ALA A 53 -22.42 -13.84 -22.78
N ILE A 54 -22.67 -12.76 -22.04
CA ILE A 54 -23.96 -12.54 -21.34
C ILE A 54 -24.84 -11.47 -21.97
N LYS A 55 -24.31 -10.54 -22.78
CA LYS A 55 -25.04 -9.36 -23.30
C LYS A 55 -26.28 -9.67 -24.10
N ASN A 56 -26.35 -10.84 -24.72
CA ASN A 56 -27.48 -11.28 -25.57
C ASN A 56 -28.39 -12.32 -24.91
N LEU A 57 -28.07 -12.74 -23.67
CA LEU A 57 -28.89 -13.71 -22.95
C LEU A 57 -30.19 -13.08 -22.46
N GLN A 58 -31.26 -13.89 -22.48
CA GLN A 58 -32.54 -13.52 -21.90
C GLN A 58 -32.63 -13.93 -20.43
N ILE A 59 -33.65 -13.40 -19.74
CA ILE A 59 -33.90 -13.77 -18.34
C ILE A 59 -34.13 -15.29 -18.26
N GLY A 60 -33.42 -15.97 -17.37
CA GLY A 60 -33.45 -17.42 -17.19
C GLY A 60 -32.41 -18.18 -18.01
N GLU A 61 -31.84 -17.58 -19.06
CA GLU A 61 -30.80 -18.23 -19.87
C GLU A 61 -29.47 -18.31 -19.15
N ILE A 62 -28.73 -19.39 -19.43
CA ILE A 62 -27.43 -19.70 -18.85
C ILE A 62 -26.34 -19.52 -19.93
N SER A 63 -25.27 -18.80 -19.59
CA SER A 63 -24.14 -18.62 -20.50
C SER A 63 -23.41 -19.94 -20.78
N LYS A 64 -22.78 -20.06 -21.92
CA LYS A 64 -21.75 -21.08 -22.12
C LYS A 64 -20.55 -20.79 -21.16
N PRO A 65 -19.74 -21.82 -20.83
CA PRO A 65 -18.54 -21.62 -20.05
C PRO A 65 -17.60 -20.62 -20.72
N VAL A 66 -17.19 -19.61 -19.97
CA VAL A 66 -16.21 -18.59 -20.43
C VAL A 66 -14.94 -18.73 -19.63
N GLU A 67 -13.82 -18.95 -20.30
CA GLU A 67 -12.53 -19.00 -19.65
C GLU A 67 -11.96 -17.58 -19.45
N LEU A 68 -11.65 -17.24 -18.20
CA LEU A 68 -10.97 -16.00 -17.84
C LEU A 68 -9.99 -16.28 -16.69
N ASN A 69 -8.73 -15.87 -16.85
CA ASN A 69 -7.68 -16.02 -15.82
C ASN A 69 -7.51 -17.47 -15.32
N LYS A 70 -7.63 -18.47 -16.19
CA LYS A 70 -7.56 -19.92 -15.89
C LYS A 70 -8.71 -20.43 -15.00
N ALA A 71 -9.79 -19.71 -14.93
CA ALA A 71 -11.04 -20.13 -14.32
C ALA A 71 -12.17 -20.11 -15.35
N TYR A 72 -13.18 -20.97 -15.18
CA TYR A 72 -14.37 -20.98 -16.01
C TYR A 72 -15.53 -20.34 -15.26
N TYR A 73 -16.26 -19.50 -15.95
CA TYR A 73 -17.42 -18.76 -15.45
C TYR A 73 -18.68 -19.19 -16.20
N LEU A 74 -19.75 -19.43 -15.45
CA LEU A 74 -21.09 -19.65 -15.96
C LEU A 74 -22.05 -18.70 -15.27
N PHE A 75 -22.94 -18.06 -16.02
CA PHE A 75 -23.88 -17.08 -15.51
C PHE A 75 -25.29 -17.46 -15.88
N GLN A 76 -26.23 -17.15 -15.01
CA GLN A 76 -27.66 -17.10 -15.34
C GLN A 76 -28.14 -15.66 -15.17
N ILE A 77 -28.88 -15.18 -16.17
CA ILE A 77 -29.53 -13.86 -16.07
C ILE A 77 -30.82 -14.01 -15.28
N THR A 78 -30.89 -13.40 -14.12
CA THR A 78 -32.08 -13.46 -13.25
C THR A 78 -33.03 -12.30 -13.45
N ASP A 79 -32.50 -11.13 -13.79
CA ASP A 79 -33.29 -9.92 -14.08
C ASP A 79 -32.53 -8.98 -15.02
N ILE A 80 -33.25 -8.18 -15.81
CA ILE A 80 -32.69 -7.14 -16.69
C ILE A 80 -33.49 -5.86 -16.47
N ARG A 81 -32.84 -4.90 -15.86
CA ARG A 81 -33.40 -3.55 -15.71
C ARG A 81 -33.04 -2.69 -16.92
N ARG A 82 -34.05 -2.28 -17.65
CA ARG A 82 -33.91 -1.26 -18.70
C ARG A 82 -34.43 0.06 -18.19
N GLY A 83 -33.52 0.86 -17.59
CA GLY A 83 -33.84 2.23 -17.20
C GLY A 83 -33.77 3.15 -18.40
N GLY A 84 -34.74 4.07 -18.53
CA GLY A 84 -34.54 5.23 -19.39
C GLY A 84 -33.43 6.10 -18.80
N ILE A 85 -32.37 6.32 -19.58
CA ILE A 85 -31.28 7.23 -19.18
C ILE A 85 -31.83 8.65 -19.36
N SER A 86 -32.03 9.40 -18.28
CA SER A 86 -32.32 10.82 -18.39
C SER A 86 -31.04 11.57 -18.82
N ASP A 87 -31.21 12.74 -19.46
CA ASP A 87 -30.08 13.60 -19.83
C ASP A 87 -29.23 13.96 -18.61
N PHE A 88 -29.85 14.07 -17.44
CA PHE A 88 -29.18 14.34 -16.17
C PHE A 88 -28.33 13.13 -15.72
N ASP A 89 -28.85 11.91 -15.83
CA ASP A 89 -28.11 10.68 -15.50
C ASP A 89 -26.95 10.49 -16.48
N TYR A 90 -27.15 10.80 -17.76
CA TYR A 90 -26.10 10.75 -18.76
C TYR A 90 -24.96 11.72 -18.42
N GLN A 91 -25.27 12.99 -18.11
CA GLN A 91 -24.25 13.98 -17.78
C GLN A 91 -23.48 13.66 -16.49
N ASN A 92 -24.16 13.11 -15.49
CA ASN A 92 -23.53 12.74 -14.22
C ASN A 92 -22.65 11.48 -14.36
N THR A 93 -23.04 10.56 -15.21
CA THR A 93 -22.32 9.29 -15.40
C THR A 93 -21.26 9.37 -16.51
N TYR A 94 -21.38 10.30 -17.46
CA TYR A 94 -20.45 10.44 -18.58
C TYR A 94 -18.99 10.58 -18.11
N LYS A 95 -18.71 11.48 -17.18
CA LYS A 95 -17.35 11.66 -16.64
C LYS A 95 -16.83 10.41 -15.96
N ARG A 96 -17.71 9.67 -15.27
CA ARG A 96 -17.34 8.39 -14.66
C ARG A 96 -17.02 7.34 -15.72
N TYR A 97 -17.79 7.28 -16.80
CA TYR A 97 -17.54 6.37 -17.91
C TYR A 97 -16.23 6.69 -18.63
N GLU A 98 -16.00 7.97 -18.91
CA GLU A 98 -14.74 8.44 -19.49
C GLU A 98 -13.55 8.03 -18.64
N GLN A 99 -13.63 8.23 -17.33
CA GLN A 99 -12.57 7.83 -16.41
C GLN A 99 -12.34 6.30 -16.41
N ILE A 100 -13.40 5.50 -16.36
CA ILE A 100 -13.29 4.04 -16.36
C ILE A 100 -12.62 3.55 -17.65
N LEU A 101 -13.07 4.03 -18.80
CA LEU A 101 -12.49 3.70 -20.10
C LEU A 101 -11.03 4.14 -20.20
N PHE A 102 -10.74 5.35 -19.74
CA PHE A 102 -9.36 5.87 -19.70
C PHE A 102 -8.46 4.98 -18.84
N TYR A 103 -8.89 4.64 -17.62
CA TYR A 103 -8.09 3.79 -16.73
C TYR A 103 -7.95 2.36 -17.24
N SER A 104 -8.99 1.79 -17.86
CA SER A 104 -8.93 0.47 -18.50
C SER A 104 -7.87 0.45 -19.62
N GLN A 105 -7.94 1.41 -20.53
CA GLN A 105 -6.95 1.53 -21.62
C GLN A 105 -5.54 1.82 -21.12
N LEU A 106 -5.43 2.68 -20.08
CA LEU A 106 -4.15 2.98 -19.44
C LEU A 106 -3.55 1.73 -18.82
N GLN A 107 -4.36 0.93 -18.13
CA GLN A 107 -3.92 -0.33 -17.52
C GLN A 107 -3.42 -1.31 -18.58
N GLU A 108 -4.18 -1.53 -19.66
CA GLU A 108 -3.81 -2.42 -20.76
C GLU A 108 -2.47 -1.98 -21.40
N LYS A 109 -2.37 -0.70 -21.76
CA LYS A 109 -1.12 -0.14 -22.33
C LYS A 109 0.05 -0.25 -21.36
N THR A 110 -0.18 -0.02 -20.07
CA THR A 110 0.85 -0.12 -19.04
C THR A 110 1.35 -1.56 -18.89
N ILE A 111 0.44 -2.53 -18.89
CA ILE A 111 0.78 -3.97 -18.81
C ILE A 111 1.59 -4.37 -20.04
N SER A 112 1.11 -4.04 -21.24
CA SER A 112 1.77 -4.39 -22.50
C SER A 112 3.16 -3.75 -22.62
N TYR A 113 3.28 -2.47 -22.29
CA TYR A 113 4.56 -1.77 -22.28
C TYR A 113 5.53 -2.37 -21.25
N THR A 114 5.05 -2.63 -20.04
CA THR A 114 5.87 -3.22 -18.98
C THR A 114 6.38 -4.61 -19.40
N ALA A 115 5.52 -5.44 -19.95
CA ALA A 115 5.90 -6.77 -20.42
C ALA A 115 6.97 -6.70 -21.52
N ALA A 116 6.76 -5.87 -22.54
CA ALA A 116 7.71 -5.67 -23.64
C ALA A 116 9.06 -5.15 -23.14
N PHE A 117 9.05 -4.13 -22.27
CA PHE A 117 10.27 -3.55 -21.70
C PHE A 117 11.05 -4.55 -20.83
N MET A 118 10.35 -5.27 -19.95
CA MET A 118 11.00 -6.19 -19.01
C MET A 118 11.55 -7.44 -19.71
N THR A 119 10.87 -7.94 -20.74
CA THR A 119 11.33 -9.10 -21.54
C THR A 119 12.72 -8.85 -22.15
N GLN A 120 12.99 -7.63 -22.58
CA GLN A 120 14.28 -7.26 -23.19
C GLN A 120 15.44 -7.20 -22.17
N LYS A 121 15.13 -7.20 -20.86
CA LYS A 121 16.16 -7.00 -19.81
C LYS A 121 16.82 -8.29 -19.36
N ASN A 122 16.46 -9.45 -19.91
CA ASN A 122 17.09 -10.77 -19.61
C ASN A 122 17.27 -11.04 -18.11
N ILE A 123 16.17 -10.86 -17.34
CA ILE A 123 16.20 -10.95 -15.88
C ILE A 123 16.26 -12.40 -15.44
N VAL A 124 17.31 -12.74 -14.71
CA VAL A 124 17.54 -14.09 -14.17
C VAL A 124 17.66 -14.02 -12.66
N THR A 125 16.78 -14.72 -11.95
CA THR A 125 16.85 -14.91 -10.50
C THR A 125 17.63 -16.18 -10.18
N LYS A 126 18.65 -16.08 -9.34
CA LYS A 126 19.44 -17.24 -8.89
C LYS A 126 18.67 -18.01 -7.82
N GLY A 127 18.27 -19.23 -8.15
CA GLY A 127 17.41 -20.04 -7.29
C GLY A 127 18.02 -20.36 -5.93
N LYS A 128 19.33 -20.56 -5.84
CA LYS A 128 20.04 -20.83 -4.58
C LYS A 128 19.96 -19.63 -3.63
N GLU A 129 20.28 -18.45 -4.11
CA GLU A 129 20.24 -17.20 -3.35
C GLU A 129 18.80 -16.81 -2.97
N PHE A 130 17.85 -17.05 -3.87
CA PHE A 130 16.43 -16.89 -3.53
C PHE A 130 16.03 -17.84 -2.39
N GLN A 131 16.48 -19.09 -2.39
CA GLN A 131 16.15 -20.03 -1.34
C GLN A 131 16.75 -19.61 0.02
N ILE A 132 17.96 -19.04 0.02
CA ILE A 132 18.59 -18.48 1.23
C ILE A 132 17.72 -17.35 1.81
N LEU A 133 17.31 -16.39 0.96
CA LEU A 133 16.45 -15.30 1.38
C LEU A 133 15.08 -15.79 1.87
N TRP A 134 14.51 -16.75 1.16
CA TRP A 134 13.24 -17.38 1.52
C TRP A 134 13.31 -18.07 2.89
N ASN A 135 14.35 -18.86 3.14
CA ASN A 135 14.53 -19.57 4.40
C ASN A 135 14.67 -18.58 5.57
N ALA A 136 15.48 -17.53 5.39
CA ALA A 136 15.67 -16.50 6.41
C ALA A 136 14.39 -15.71 6.71
N LEU A 137 13.61 -15.35 5.69
CA LEU A 137 12.30 -14.69 5.88
C LEU A 137 11.34 -15.63 6.61
N SER A 138 11.34 -16.91 6.28
CA SER A 138 10.49 -17.91 6.91
C SER A 138 10.86 -18.12 8.39
N GLU A 139 12.16 -18.20 8.71
CA GLU A 139 12.65 -18.32 10.08
C GLU A 139 12.28 -17.08 10.90
N TRP A 140 12.49 -15.88 10.34
CA TRP A 140 12.10 -14.63 11.00
C TRP A 140 10.59 -14.55 11.29
N LYS A 141 9.76 -14.93 10.32
CA LYS A 141 8.30 -14.97 10.48
C LYS A 141 7.86 -16.00 11.54
N GLN A 142 8.56 -17.10 11.66
CA GLN A 142 8.28 -18.14 12.65
C GLN A 142 8.60 -17.68 14.08
N GLN A 143 9.72 -16.97 14.24
CA GLN A 143 10.23 -16.58 15.58
C GLN A 143 9.58 -15.30 16.09
N ASN A 144 9.10 -14.41 15.19
CA ASN A 144 8.71 -13.07 15.54
C ASN A 144 7.23 -12.79 15.31
N ASN A 145 6.53 -12.58 16.40
CA ASN A 145 5.24 -11.87 16.39
C ASN A 145 5.43 -10.36 16.08
N ASN A 146 6.22 -10.01 15.05
CA ASN A 146 6.52 -8.64 14.60
C ASN A 146 7.26 -7.73 15.61
N SER A 147 7.92 -8.28 16.62
CA SER A 147 8.61 -7.47 17.65
C SER A 147 9.98 -6.95 17.22
N VAL A 148 10.68 -7.65 16.31
CA VAL A 148 12.01 -7.25 15.82
C VAL A 148 11.97 -7.05 14.31
N PRO A 149 12.39 -5.88 13.77
CA PRO A 149 12.47 -5.66 12.33
C PRO A 149 13.37 -6.69 11.64
N PHE A 150 13.00 -7.12 10.42
CA PHE A 150 13.72 -8.17 9.68
C PHE A 150 15.22 -7.87 9.52
N PHE A 151 15.54 -6.62 9.18
CA PHE A 151 16.94 -6.20 9.02
C PHE A 151 17.72 -6.33 10.34
N SER A 152 17.14 -5.88 11.45
CA SER A 152 17.75 -6.02 12.78
C SER A 152 17.90 -7.48 13.20
N ALA A 153 16.96 -8.34 12.81
CA ALA A 153 17.09 -9.79 13.05
C ALA A 153 18.28 -10.38 12.30
N ILE A 154 18.51 -9.97 11.06
CA ILE A 154 19.69 -10.40 10.28
C ILE A 154 20.97 -9.90 10.93
N ASP A 155 21.06 -8.63 11.33
CA ASP A 155 22.24 -8.04 11.93
C ASP A 155 22.62 -8.73 13.25
N ASN A 156 21.62 -9.10 14.04
CA ASN A 156 21.81 -9.76 15.35
C ASN A 156 21.90 -11.29 15.25
N ALA A 157 21.67 -11.88 14.06
CA ALA A 157 21.63 -13.33 13.88
C ALA A 157 22.94 -13.99 14.27
N GLY A 158 22.83 -15.10 15.01
CA GLY A 158 23.88 -15.98 15.43
C GLY A 158 23.68 -17.42 14.94
N LYS A 159 24.45 -18.37 15.51
CA LYS A 159 24.37 -19.78 15.15
C LYS A 159 23.04 -20.45 15.54
N THR A 160 22.29 -19.83 16.43
CA THR A 160 20.96 -20.28 16.89
C THR A 160 19.86 -20.02 15.86
N GLU A 161 20.09 -19.05 14.94
CA GLU A 161 19.21 -18.73 13.83
C GLU A 161 19.89 -19.09 12.49
N PRO A 162 19.93 -20.36 12.10
CA PRO A 162 20.81 -20.83 11.02
C PRO A 162 20.49 -20.21 9.66
N ALA A 163 19.23 -19.94 9.33
CA ALA A 163 18.87 -19.36 8.04
C ALA A 163 19.17 -17.86 7.98
N LEU A 164 18.90 -17.11 9.06
CA LEU A 164 19.26 -15.70 9.18
C LEU A 164 20.79 -15.52 9.17
N TRP A 165 21.51 -16.41 9.86
CA TRP A 165 22.97 -16.44 9.89
C TRP A 165 23.58 -16.74 8.51
N GLU A 166 23.00 -17.70 7.78
CA GLU A 166 23.43 -18.00 6.39
C GLU A 166 23.22 -16.79 5.49
N LEU A 167 22.06 -16.13 5.58
CA LEU A 167 21.76 -14.92 4.83
C LEU A 167 22.77 -13.81 5.13
N LYS A 168 23.03 -13.54 6.42
CA LYS A 168 24.04 -12.54 6.87
C LYS A 168 25.41 -12.76 6.22
N ARG A 169 25.87 -14.00 6.13
CA ARG A 169 27.16 -14.33 5.54
C ARG A 169 27.21 -14.21 4.02
N LYS A 170 26.06 -14.25 3.35
CA LYS A 170 25.94 -14.25 1.90
C LYS A 170 25.31 -12.99 1.33
N MET A 171 25.24 -11.94 2.11
CA MET A 171 24.60 -10.67 1.74
C MET A 171 25.11 -10.07 0.42
N GLU A 172 26.38 -10.25 0.11
CA GLU A 172 27.02 -9.74 -1.12
C GLU A 172 26.80 -10.65 -2.35
N ASN A 173 26.23 -11.85 -2.16
CA ASN A 173 25.92 -12.73 -3.28
C ASN A 173 24.88 -12.09 -4.19
N SER A 174 25.09 -12.22 -5.50
CA SER A 174 24.13 -11.76 -6.49
C SER A 174 22.88 -12.63 -6.48
N LEU A 175 21.71 -12.04 -6.21
CA LEU A 175 20.41 -12.71 -6.27
C LEU A 175 19.80 -12.63 -7.68
N ILE A 176 19.93 -11.49 -8.34
CA ILE A 176 19.33 -11.22 -9.64
C ILE A 176 20.37 -10.64 -10.58
N ASN A 177 20.42 -11.21 -11.78
CA ASN A 177 21.17 -10.65 -12.89
C ASN A 177 20.20 -10.11 -13.94
N PHE A 178 20.57 -9.03 -14.59
CA PHE A 178 19.81 -8.45 -15.69
C PHE A 178 20.77 -7.72 -16.63
N GLU A 179 20.33 -7.40 -17.82
CA GLU A 179 21.16 -6.67 -18.79
C GLU A 179 21.60 -5.31 -18.22
N GLY A 180 22.89 -5.14 -18.07
CA GLY A 180 23.52 -3.91 -17.55
C GLY A 180 23.56 -3.81 -16.03
N GLY A 181 23.44 -4.96 -15.28
CA GLY A 181 23.62 -4.95 -13.83
C GLY A 181 23.19 -6.21 -13.10
N GLN A 182 23.27 -6.13 -11.81
CA GLN A 182 22.81 -7.19 -10.90
C GLN A 182 22.33 -6.57 -9.58
N PHE A 183 21.58 -7.34 -8.82
CA PHE A 183 21.28 -7.06 -7.41
C PHE A 183 21.82 -8.16 -6.51
N SER A 184 22.53 -7.75 -5.46
CA SER A 184 22.89 -8.62 -4.35
C SER A 184 21.72 -8.87 -3.42
N LEU A 185 21.83 -9.88 -2.55
CA LEU A 185 20.88 -10.11 -1.46
C LEU A 185 20.72 -8.86 -0.59
N LYS A 186 21.81 -8.19 -0.24
CA LYS A 186 21.83 -6.95 0.55
C LYS A 186 21.03 -5.83 -0.12
N GLU A 187 21.24 -5.61 -1.41
CA GLU A 187 20.54 -4.56 -2.14
C GLU A 187 19.04 -4.81 -2.23
N ILE A 188 18.62 -6.06 -2.38
CA ILE A 188 17.21 -6.44 -2.39
C ILE A 188 16.61 -6.28 -1.00
N ILE A 189 17.28 -6.77 0.06
CA ILE A 189 16.78 -6.69 1.45
C ILE A 189 16.60 -5.22 1.88
N ASN A 190 17.52 -4.34 1.52
CA ASN A 190 17.42 -2.92 1.82
C ASN A 190 16.23 -2.22 1.12
N ARG A 191 15.63 -2.85 0.10
CA ARG A 191 14.49 -2.31 -0.65
C ARG A 191 13.17 -3.04 -0.37
N ILE A 192 13.23 -4.23 0.21
CA ILE A 192 12.02 -4.94 0.65
C ILE A 192 11.39 -4.18 1.81
N ASP A 193 10.07 -4.00 1.75
CA ASP A 193 9.28 -3.65 2.94
C ASP A 193 8.71 -4.93 3.55
N PRO A 194 9.30 -5.44 4.65
CA PRO A 194 8.82 -6.67 5.29
C PRO A 194 7.39 -6.56 5.82
N ALA A 195 6.93 -5.33 6.13
CA ALA A 195 5.56 -5.09 6.59
C ALA A 195 4.52 -5.32 5.49
N SER A 196 4.92 -5.16 4.21
CA SER A 196 4.05 -5.45 3.06
C SER A 196 3.87 -6.96 2.81
N ILE A 197 4.69 -7.81 3.44
CA ILE A 197 4.60 -9.26 3.39
C ILE A 197 3.70 -9.71 4.55
N THR A 198 2.39 -9.70 4.32
CA THR A 198 1.37 -9.94 5.34
C THR A 198 1.07 -11.41 5.62
N ALA A 199 1.44 -12.32 4.68
CA ALA A 199 1.19 -13.75 4.84
C ALA A 199 1.87 -14.30 6.09
N GLU A 200 1.14 -15.15 6.80
CA GLU A 200 1.64 -15.85 7.97
C GLU A 200 2.61 -16.98 7.58
N TYR A 201 3.42 -17.42 8.54
CA TYR A 201 4.34 -18.53 8.33
C TYR A 201 3.65 -19.83 7.89
N SER A 202 2.44 -20.10 8.39
CA SER A 202 1.62 -21.26 8.02
C SER A 202 1.28 -21.29 6.53
N ALA A 203 1.09 -20.12 5.90
CA ALA A 203 0.76 -19.97 4.49
C ALA A 203 2.00 -19.86 3.59
N LYS A 204 2.90 -20.85 3.64
CA LYS A 204 4.22 -20.84 2.97
C LYS A 204 4.19 -20.47 1.49
N GLN A 205 3.23 -20.99 0.74
CA GLN A 205 3.11 -20.67 -0.70
C GLN A 205 2.74 -19.20 -0.93
N GLN A 206 1.82 -18.67 -0.14
CA GLN A 206 1.40 -17.28 -0.24
C GLN A 206 2.54 -16.34 0.17
N LEU A 207 3.25 -16.65 1.25
CA LEU A 207 4.43 -15.92 1.70
C LEU A 207 5.50 -15.90 0.59
N ARG A 208 5.76 -17.05 -0.07
CA ARG A 208 6.71 -17.14 -1.19
C ARG A 208 6.29 -16.30 -2.39
N LYS A 209 4.99 -16.31 -2.74
CA LYS A 209 4.44 -15.48 -3.81
C LYS A 209 4.57 -13.99 -3.49
N GLN A 210 4.31 -13.58 -2.25
CA GLN A 210 4.48 -12.19 -1.83
C GLN A 210 5.94 -11.74 -1.91
N LEU A 211 6.90 -12.57 -1.47
CA LEU A 211 8.32 -12.27 -1.61
C LEU A 211 8.74 -12.14 -3.08
N GLN A 212 8.33 -13.08 -3.94
CA GLN A 212 8.61 -13.01 -5.38
C GLN A 212 8.04 -11.73 -6.00
N ARG A 213 6.80 -11.36 -5.64
CA ARG A 213 6.17 -10.12 -6.10
C ARG A 213 6.95 -8.88 -5.66
N GLN A 214 7.40 -8.81 -4.42
CA GLN A 214 8.20 -7.68 -3.92
C GLN A 214 9.52 -7.56 -4.70
N ILE A 215 10.22 -8.66 -4.91
CA ILE A 215 11.46 -8.67 -5.68
C ILE A 215 11.21 -8.20 -7.12
N ALA A 216 10.17 -8.72 -7.77
CA ALA A 216 9.82 -8.31 -9.13
C ALA A 216 9.51 -6.80 -9.23
N LEU A 217 8.79 -6.25 -8.24
CA LEU A 217 8.50 -4.81 -8.16
C LEU A 217 9.77 -3.97 -7.98
N ILE A 218 10.70 -4.42 -7.13
CA ILE A 218 11.98 -3.73 -6.91
C ILE A 218 12.77 -3.65 -8.21
N VAL A 219 12.92 -4.77 -8.92
CA VAL A 219 13.65 -4.83 -10.18
C VAL A 219 12.98 -3.97 -11.25
N ARG A 220 11.67 -4.11 -11.41
CA ARG A 220 10.88 -3.31 -12.36
C ARG A 220 11.08 -1.81 -12.11
N ASN A 221 10.86 -1.37 -10.88
CA ASN A 221 10.93 0.04 -10.53
C ASN A 221 12.34 0.61 -10.74
N TYR A 222 13.37 -0.15 -10.43
CA TYR A 222 14.76 0.25 -10.68
C TYR A 222 15.05 0.41 -12.17
N LEU A 223 14.63 -0.56 -12.99
CA LEU A 223 14.91 -0.52 -14.44
C LEU A 223 14.12 0.61 -15.12
N PHE A 224 12.87 0.84 -14.72
CA PHE A 224 12.10 2.00 -15.20
C PHE A 224 12.72 3.33 -14.77
N ALA A 225 13.19 3.43 -13.52
CA ALA A 225 13.86 4.64 -13.04
C ALA A 225 15.16 4.89 -13.84
N LYS A 226 15.93 3.85 -14.11
CA LYS A 226 17.16 3.95 -14.93
C LYS A 226 16.83 4.43 -16.36
N GLU A 227 15.80 3.88 -16.96
CA GLU A 227 15.32 4.29 -18.29
C GLU A 227 14.82 5.74 -18.29
N ALA A 228 14.00 6.12 -17.31
CA ALA A 228 13.50 7.48 -17.16
C ALA A 228 14.64 8.51 -16.99
N ILE A 229 15.71 8.14 -16.26
CA ILE A 229 16.90 8.96 -16.12
C ILE A 229 17.62 9.10 -17.48
N ALA A 230 17.78 8.00 -18.21
CA ALA A 230 18.41 8.01 -19.55
C ALA A 230 17.64 8.90 -20.54
N GLN A 231 16.31 8.90 -20.44
CA GLN A 231 15.44 9.77 -21.24
C GLN A 231 15.36 11.22 -20.74
N GLY A 232 16.04 11.57 -19.63
CA GLY A 232 16.03 12.91 -19.07
C GLY A 232 14.75 13.30 -18.31
N LEU A 233 13.81 12.36 -18.09
CA LEU A 233 12.53 12.63 -17.41
C LEU A 233 12.71 13.10 -15.97
N HIS A 234 13.83 12.76 -15.32
CA HIS A 234 14.17 13.22 -13.97
C HIS A 234 14.38 14.75 -13.89
N LYS A 235 14.61 15.42 -15.03
CA LYS A 235 14.76 16.88 -15.13
C LYS A 235 13.45 17.61 -15.41
N SER A 236 12.33 16.88 -15.50
CA SER A 236 11.03 17.52 -15.66
C SER A 236 10.67 18.36 -14.43
N PHE A 237 10.01 19.49 -14.65
CA PHE A 237 9.58 20.40 -13.56
C PHE A 237 8.81 19.66 -12.45
N ALA A 238 7.93 18.73 -12.83
CA ALA A 238 7.14 17.96 -11.88
C ALA A 238 8.02 17.11 -10.95
N VAL A 239 9.05 16.43 -11.49
CA VAL A 239 9.96 15.59 -10.71
C VAL A 239 10.89 16.44 -9.86
N GLU A 240 11.50 17.48 -10.44
CA GLU A 240 12.41 18.38 -9.70
C GLU A 240 11.72 19.07 -8.53
N ASN A 241 10.50 19.57 -8.77
CA ASN A 241 9.73 20.23 -7.72
C ASN A 241 9.39 19.28 -6.55
N GLN A 242 8.99 18.05 -6.85
CA GLN A 242 8.73 17.05 -5.82
C GLN A 242 10.00 16.65 -5.06
N LEU A 243 11.11 16.42 -5.77
CA LEU A 243 12.39 16.11 -5.14
C LEU A 243 12.88 17.24 -4.23
N GLN A 244 12.69 18.50 -4.65
CA GLN A 244 13.04 19.65 -3.83
C GLN A 244 12.17 19.73 -2.57
N ALA A 245 10.87 19.45 -2.67
CA ALA A 245 9.98 19.41 -1.51
C ALA A 245 10.40 18.32 -0.50
N TRP A 246 10.76 17.12 -0.98
CA TRP A 246 11.29 16.05 -0.13
C TRP A 246 12.64 16.40 0.50
N ARG A 247 13.55 16.98 -0.28
CA ARG A 247 14.85 17.44 0.23
C ARG A 247 14.67 18.48 1.35
N ASN A 248 13.81 19.45 1.13
CA ASN A 248 13.50 20.46 2.14
C ASN A 248 12.94 19.84 3.42
N LYS A 249 12.02 18.88 3.30
CA LYS A 249 11.47 18.14 4.42
C LYS A 249 12.57 17.39 5.20
N TRP A 250 13.42 16.64 4.54
CA TRP A 250 14.49 15.87 5.20
C TRP A 250 15.51 16.77 5.87
N VAL A 251 15.91 17.86 5.22
CA VAL A 251 16.82 18.85 5.83
C VAL A 251 16.17 19.49 7.05
N TYR A 252 14.89 19.81 6.98
CA TYR A 252 14.14 20.32 8.14
C TYR A 252 14.10 19.31 9.29
N GLU A 253 13.75 18.05 9.02
CA GLU A 253 13.70 17.00 10.04
C GLU A 253 15.07 16.74 10.69
N GLU A 254 16.14 16.75 9.90
CA GLU A 254 17.50 16.59 10.43
C GLU A 254 17.93 17.80 11.24
N SER A 255 17.62 19.00 10.81
CA SER A 255 17.86 20.23 11.57
C SER A 255 17.09 20.21 12.89
N ARG A 256 15.82 19.80 12.85
CA ARG A 256 15.01 19.61 14.07
C ARG A 256 15.66 18.62 15.03
N ARG A 257 16.07 17.45 14.53
CA ARG A 257 16.78 16.43 15.33
C ARG A 257 18.07 16.98 15.93
N TYR A 258 18.85 17.69 15.13
CA TYR A 258 20.10 18.30 15.58
C TYR A 258 19.88 19.29 16.74
N TYR A 259 18.88 20.17 16.64
CA TYR A 259 18.61 21.15 17.69
C TYR A 259 17.98 20.53 18.94
N THR A 260 17.24 19.45 18.82
CA THR A 260 16.54 18.81 19.95
C THR A 260 17.31 17.67 20.60
N LYS A 261 18.45 17.25 20.03
CA LYS A 261 19.25 16.11 20.54
C LYS A 261 19.73 16.23 22.00
N SER A 262 19.87 17.45 22.50
CA SER A 262 20.32 17.72 23.86
C SER A 262 19.18 17.72 24.90
N ILE A 263 17.93 17.59 24.44
CA ILE A 263 16.79 17.57 25.36
C ILE A 263 16.73 16.22 26.05
N THR A 264 16.89 16.22 27.36
CA THR A 264 16.72 15.04 28.21
C THR A 264 15.67 15.36 29.26
N ILE A 265 14.72 14.43 29.43
CA ILE A 265 13.69 14.53 30.46
C ILE A 265 13.94 13.42 31.46
N ASP A 266 14.35 13.79 32.67
CA ASP A 266 14.50 12.85 33.77
C ASP A 266 13.18 12.53 34.44
N ASP A 267 13.18 11.58 35.34
CA ASP A 267 11.93 11.07 35.97
C ASP A 267 11.26 12.15 36.84
N LEU A 268 12.02 13.07 37.42
CA LEU A 268 11.48 14.21 38.17
C LEU A 268 10.76 15.18 37.25
N GLY A 269 11.37 15.50 36.12
CA GLY A 269 10.77 16.34 35.10
C GLY A 269 9.48 15.72 34.49
N VAL A 270 9.43 14.38 34.35
CA VAL A 270 8.22 13.71 33.92
C VAL A 270 7.10 13.84 34.94
N GLN A 271 7.42 13.66 36.25
CA GLN A 271 6.44 13.79 37.33
C GLN A 271 5.91 15.23 37.47
N GLU A 272 6.79 16.21 37.32
CA GLU A 272 6.42 17.62 37.37
C GLU A 272 5.53 17.98 36.20
N TYR A 273 5.92 17.56 34.99
CA TYR A 273 5.10 17.74 33.81
C TYR A 273 3.71 17.15 33.96
N PHE A 274 3.61 15.92 34.44
CA PHE A 274 2.33 15.27 34.70
C PHE A 274 1.48 16.06 35.71
N ARG A 275 2.07 16.50 36.84
CA ARG A 275 1.36 17.29 37.86
C ARG A 275 0.76 18.56 37.27
N ASN A 276 1.51 19.26 36.43
CA ASN A 276 1.09 20.50 35.80
C ASN A 276 0.06 20.33 34.68
N ASN A 277 -0.04 19.11 34.13
CA ASN A 277 -0.89 18.80 32.97
C ASN A 277 -1.89 17.68 33.22
N LYS A 278 -2.29 17.42 34.47
CA LYS A 278 -3.17 16.33 34.84
C LYS A 278 -4.47 16.27 34.02
N SER A 279 -5.04 17.43 33.68
CA SER A 279 -6.28 17.51 32.90
C SER A 279 -6.18 16.89 31.50
N ARG A 280 -4.98 16.83 30.90
CA ARG A 280 -4.74 16.20 29.59
C ARG A 280 -4.87 14.67 29.62
N TYR A 281 -4.77 14.08 30.81
CA TYR A 281 -4.70 12.62 30.98
C TYR A 281 -5.96 12.02 31.61
N LYS A 282 -6.99 12.85 31.87
CA LYS A 282 -8.27 12.34 32.40
C LYS A 282 -8.90 11.35 31.42
N THR A 283 -9.38 10.23 31.95
CA THR A 283 -10.15 9.26 31.18
C THR A 283 -11.52 9.81 30.82
N GLY A 284 -12.21 9.21 29.86
CA GLY A 284 -13.56 9.61 29.46
C GLY A 284 -14.57 9.63 30.61
N ASN A 285 -14.29 8.93 31.72
CA ASN A 285 -15.08 8.92 32.95
C ASN A 285 -14.64 9.97 33.99
N GLY A 286 -13.72 10.88 33.63
CA GLY A 286 -13.24 11.92 34.52
C GLY A 286 -12.24 11.48 35.62
N MET A 287 -11.87 10.20 35.66
CA MET A 287 -10.92 9.67 36.63
C MET A 287 -9.50 10.10 36.31
N GLU A 288 -8.72 10.46 37.33
CA GLU A 288 -7.29 10.71 37.21
C GLU A 288 -6.54 9.39 36.94
N PRO A 289 -5.71 9.32 35.91
CA PRO A 289 -4.93 8.11 35.65
C PRO A 289 -3.82 7.95 36.69
N VAL A 290 -3.47 6.70 36.95
CA VAL A 290 -2.30 6.35 37.77
C VAL A 290 -1.04 6.70 36.97
N PHE A 291 -0.14 7.46 37.58
CA PHE A 291 1.08 7.96 36.91
C PHE A 291 1.90 6.86 36.22
N THR A 292 2.06 5.72 36.88
CA THR A 292 2.84 4.59 36.33
C THR A 292 2.34 4.12 34.95
N ASN A 293 1.02 4.18 34.72
CA ASN A 293 0.44 3.73 33.46
C ASN A 293 0.65 4.69 32.30
N ILE A 294 0.94 5.95 32.60
CA ILE A 294 1.08 7.02 31.60
C ILE A 294 2.46 7.68 31.61
N ALA A 295 3.39 7.21 32.45
CA ALA A 295 4.72 7.82 32.60
C ALA A 295 5.46 7.98 31.26
N ASN A 296 5.43 6.96 30.39
CA ASN A 296 6.03 7.03 29.07
C ASN A 296 5.35 8.06 28.16
N GLN A 297 4.03 8.16 28.22
CA GLN A 297 3.28 9.16 27.46
C GLN A 297 3.56 10.57 27.98
N ALA A 298 3.61 10.75 29.31
CA ALA A 298 3.96 12.02 29.92
C ALA A 298 5.39 12.45 29.55
N LYS A 299 6.34 11.50 29.52
CA LYS A 299 7.71 11.75 29.08
C LYS A 299 7.78 12.23 27.63
N GLN A 300 7.05 11.60 26.74
CA GLN A 300 6.95 12.02 25.34
C GLN A 300 6.35 13.43 25.21
N HIS A 301 5.27 13.70 25.90
CA HIS A 301 4.64 15.04 25.88
C HIS A 301 5.56 16.13 26.45
N ALA A 302 6.26 15.86 27.56
CA ALA A 302 7.24 16.78 28.13
C ALA A 302 8.37 17.07 27.13
N TYR A 303 8.88 16.04 26.48
CA TYR A 303 9.89 16.19 25.42
C TYR A 303 9.37 17.05 24.26
N PHE A 304 8.17 16.76 23.75
CA PHE A 304 7.59 17.53 22.65
C PHE A 304 7.37 19.00 23.01
N GLU A 305 6.96 19.30 24.24
CA GLU A 305 6.77 20.68 24.68
C GLU A 305 8.10 21.44 24.76
N GLN A 306 9.14 20.83 25.34
CA GLN A 306 10.48 21.44 25.37
C GLN A 306 11.08 21.60 23.97
N ALA A 307 10.91 20.60 23.11
CA ALA A 307 11.34 20.66 21.73
C ALA A 307 10.63 21.79 20.96
N HIS A 308 9.32 21.92 21.15
CA HIS A 308 8.54 23.00 20.54
C HIS A 308 9.04 24.39 20.98
N LEU A 309 9.23 24.60 22.26
CA LEU A 309 9.73 25.89 22.79
C LEU A 309 11.13 26.23 22.24
N LEU A 310 12.01 25.24 22.15
CA LEU A 310 13.36 25.43 21.63
C LEU A 310 13.35 25.74 20.13
N LEU A 311 12.55 25.01 19.36
CA LEU A 311 12.41 25.25 17.92
C LEU A 311 11.76 26.60 17.62
N LYS A 312 10.75 26.99 18.39
CA LYS A 312 10.12 28.33 18.27
C LYS A 312 11.14 29.44 18.48
N LYS A 313 12.01 29.33 19.50
CA LYS A 313 13.11 30.29 19.71
C LYS A 313 14.05 30.31 18.50
N LYS A 314 14.38 29.17 17.94
CA LYS A 314 15.28 29.09 16.75
C LYS A 314 14.61 29.71 15.50
N ILE A 315 13.34 29.48 15.27
CA ILE A 315 12.58 30.12 14.18
C ILE A 315 12.62 31.64 14.35
N GLN A 316 12.31 32.15 15.53
CA GLN A 316 12.35 33.59 15.81
C GLN A 316 13.76 34.21 15.59
N MET A 317 14.82 33.45 15.85
CA MET A 317 16.19 33.87 15.52
C MET A 317 16.43 33.92 14.02
N LEU A 318 15.94 32.92 13.28
CA LEU A 318 16.07 32.86 11.84
C LEU A 318 15.25 33.95 11.12
N GLU A 319 14.08 34.30 11.63
CA GLU A 319 13.25 35.41 11.14
C GLU A 319 13.94 36.76 11.25
N LYS A 320 14.79 36.96 12.28
CA LYS A 320 15.55 38.20 12.46
C LYS A 320 16.66 38.37 11.41
N VAL A 321 17.20 37.28 10.89
CA VAL A 321 18.34 37.30 9.95
C VAL A 321 17.93 37.01 8.51
N ASN A 322 16.66 36.60 8.28
CA ASN A 322 16.14 36.31 6.97
C ASN A 322 14.89 37.16 6.72
N THR A 323 14.77 37.70 5.53
CA THR A 323 13.54 38.42 5.14
C THR A 323 12.44 37.41 4.80
N VAL A 324 11.44 37.32 5.67
CA VAL A 324 10.22 36.53 5.41
C VAL A 324 9.17 37.45 4.81
N LYS A 325 8.71 37.13 3.59
CA LYS A 325 7.67 37.91 2.92
C LYS A 325 6.41 37.07 2.74
N ILE A 326 5.35 37.42 3.42
CA ILE A 326 4.04 36.80 3.32
C ILE A 326 3.16 37.63 2.41
N TYR A 327 2.64 37.02 1.35
CA TYR A 327 1.73 37.66 0.41
C TYR A 327 0.29 37.42 0.86
N GLN A 328 -0.17 38.22 1.82
CA GLN A 328 -1.51 38.07 2.42
C GLN A 328 -2.62 38.04 1.37
N ALA A 329 -2.57 38.93 0.39
CA ALA A 329 -3.57 38.98 -0.68
C ALA A 329 -3.68 37.65 -1.48
N VAL A 330 -2.59 36.89 -1.58
CA VAL A 330 -2.59 35.58 -2.21
C VAL A 330 -3.18 34.53 -1.27
N LEU A 331 -2.84 34.58 0.02
CA LEU A 331 -3.41 33.69 1.01
C LEU A 331 -4.93 33.83 1.12
N ASP A 332 -5.43 35.05 1.05
CA ASP A 332 -6.86 35.37 1.12
C ASP A 332 -7.66 34.82 -0.08
N THR A 333 -6.98 34.52 -1.19
CA THR A 333 -7.61 33.88 -2.37
C THR A 333 -7.66 32.35 -2.30
N VAL A 334 -6.97 31.74 -1.31
CA VAL A 334 -6.96 30.29 -1.17
C VAL A 334 -8.30 29.83 -0.61
N VAL A 335 -9.06 29.14 -1.45
CA VAL A 335 -10.32 28.52 -1.02
C VAL A 335 -9.98 27.26 -0.22
N VAL A 336 -10.23 27.31 1.08
CA VAL A 336 -10.14 26.11 1.93
C VAL A 336 -11.43 25.33 1.76
N THR A 337 -11.35 24.15 1.14
CA THR A 337 -12.49 23.24 1.02
C THR A 337 -12.80 22.67 2.40
N ASP A 338 -14.02 22.91 2.89
CA ASP A 338 -14.47 22.39 4.17
C ASP A 338 -14.77 20.87 4.07
N PHE A 339 -13.87 20.06 4.57
CA PHE A 339 -14.02 18.60 4.61
C PHE A 339 -14.88 18.11 5.79
N LYS A 340 -15.87 18.88 6.23
CA LYS A 340 -16.73 18.56 7.39
C LYS A 340 -17.27 17.14 7.45
N LYS A 341 -17.31 16.43 6.32
CA LYS A 341 -17.82 15.05 6.23
C LYS A 341 -16.71 13.98 6.10
N SER A 342 -15.46 14.35 5.95
CA SER A 342 -14.37 13.41 5.78
C SER A 342 -13.52 13.33 7.05
N ARG A 343 -13.71 12.27 7.83
CA ARG A 343 -12.78 11.89 8.90
C ARG A 343 -11.36 11.58 8.37
N TRP A 344 -11.15 11.72 7.08
CA TRP A 344 -9.97 11.34 6.33
C TRP A 344 -9.20 12.52 5.74
N ALA A 345 -9.49 13.73 6.17
CA ALA A 345 -8.67 14.91 5.89
C ALA A 345 -7.31 14.87 6.62
N SER A 346 -7.06 13.86 7.43
CA SER A 346 -5.73 13.58 7.93
C SER A 346 -4.85 13.18 6.76
N LEU A 347 -3.83 13.91 6.57
CA LEU A 347 -2.79 13.74 5.60
C LEU A 347 -2.24 12.33 5.63
N PHE A 348 -2.54 11.57 4.59
CA PHE A 348 -1.98 10.26 4.43
C PHE A 348 -0.58 10.38 3.87
N VAL A 349 0.39 10.04 4.67
CA VAL A 349 1.65 9.55 4.15
C VAL A 349 1.31 8.18 3.56
N PHE A 350 1.19 8.09 2.25
CA PHE A 350 0.89 6.84 1.59
C PHE A 350 2.00 5.84 1.85
N LYS A 351 1.71 4.87 2.69
CA LYS A 351 2.49 3.66 2.77
C LYS A 351 2.02 2.72 1.67
N GLY A 352 2.92 2.41 0.77
CA GLY A 352 2.83 1.25 -0.08
C GLY A 352 1.97 1.37 -1.33
N ASN A 353 2.27 0.56 -2.26
CA ASN A 353 1.58 0.00 -3.44
C ASN A 353 0.65 0.90 -4.29
N THR A 354 0.55 2.18 -4.03
CA THR A 354 -0.09 3.12 -4.94
C THR A 354 1.00 3.82 -5.73
N ASP A 355 0.83 3.95 -7.03
CA ASP A 355 1.74 4.68 -7.92
C ASP A 355 1.78 6.20 -7.61
N ARG A 356 1.21 6.62 -6.50
CA ARG A 356 1.19 7.99 -6.03
C ARG A 356 2.35 8.23 -5.08
N MET A 357 3.20 9.16 -5.43
CA MET A 357 4.25 9.64 -4.53
C MET A 357 3.62 10.28 -3.28
N ALA A 358 4.13 9.92 -2.11
CA ALA A 358 3.77 10.60 -0.88
C ALA A 358 4.14 12.09 -0.97
N VAL A 359 3.29 12.96 -0.47
CA VAL A 359 3.58 14.39 -0.40
C VAL A 359 4.29 14.67 0.92
N PRO A 360 5.43 15.39 0.92
CA PRO A 360 6.09 15.78 2.16
C PRO A 360 5.20 16.74 2.95
N ILE A 361 4.96 16.41 4.20
CA ILE A 361 4.13 17.21 5.10
C ILE A 361 5.06 17.95 6.05
N VAL A 362 4.84 19.23 6.20
CA VAL A 362 5.43 20.04 7.26
C VAL A 362 4.61 19.80 8.52
N ASP A 363 5.28 19.50 9.65
CA ASP A 363 4.56 19.28 10.89
C ASP A 363 3.96 20.61 11.46
N SER A 364 2.99 20.45 12.37
CA SER A 364 2.31 21.57 13.01
C SER A 364 3.19 22.44 13.91
N ALA A 365 4.49 22.13 14.04
CA ALA A 365 5.45 22.98 14.74
C ALA A 365 5.75 24.29 13.99
N TRP A 366 5.32 24.43 12.75
CA TRP A 366 5.13 25.69 12.05
C TRP A 366 3.86 26.38 12.56
N GLY A 367 3.79 26.63 13.84
CA GLY A 367 2.74 27.45 14.38
C GLY A 367 3.01 28.92 14.04
N PHE A 368 2.18 29.45 13.13
CA PHE A 368 1.97 30.87 13.04
C PHE A 368 1.07 31.33 14.21
#